data_042904e9ee252e8be53eceb790e6e209
#
_entry.id   042904e9ee252e8be53eceb790e6e209
#
_cell.length_a   1.000
_cell.length_b   1.000
_cell.length_c   1.000
_cell.angle_alpha   90.00
_cell.angle_beta   90.00
_cell.angle_gamma   90.00
#
_symmetry.space_group_name_H-M   'P 1'
#
loop_
_entity.id
_entity.type
_entity.pdbx_description
1 polymer ?
#
loop_
_entity_poly.entity_id
_entity_poly.type
_entity_poly.pdbx_seq_one_letter_code
_entity_poly.pdbx_strand_id
1 'polypeptide(L)'
;KDGYLVGSRGSVGSSFAATMSGITEVNPLPPHYLCPNCKHLEWGDNEKYDCGVDMPDKVCPECGTPYNKEGFTIPFETFLGFEANKEPDIDLNFAGEYQATAQKYVEEIFGRENVYKAGTISAVKARIAFGYVARYFEERDISVNRFEIDRLTECCTGVKKTSGQHPGGIIIVPDGHEIYEF
;
A
#
# COMPACT_ATOMS: atom_id res chain seq x y z
N LYS A 1 12.68 10.48 -14.95
CA LYS A 1 13.77 11.10 -15.73
C LYS A 1 14.49 10.08 -16.59
N ASP A 2 14.71 8.88 -16.08
CA ASP A 2 15.51 7.82 -16.72
C ASP A 2 14.67 6.88 -17.61
N GLY A 3 13.41 7.24 -17.90
CA GLY A 3 12.52 6.54 -18.84
C GLY A 3 11.80 5.32 -18.29
N TYR A 4 11.95 5.02 -16.99
CA TYR A 4 11.19 3.96 -16.32
C TYR A 4 9.80 4.43 -15.92
N LEU A 5 8.82 3.51 -16.03
CA LEU A 5 7.49 3.73 -15.47
C LEU A 5 7.53 3.51 -13.96
N VAL A 6 6.93 4.43 -13.22
CA VAL A 6 6.69 4.34 -11.78
C VAL A 6 5.20 4.48 -11.55
N GLY A 7 4.62 3.61 -10.76
CA GLY A 7 3.21 3.67 -10.39
C GLY A 7 3.05 3.57 -8.89
N SER A 8 2.01 4.19 -8.36
CA SER A 8 1.63 4.03 -6.97
C SER A 8 0.78 2.78 -6.76
N ARG A 9 0.74 2.30 -5.51
CA ARG A 9 -0.07 1.17 -5.07
C ARG A 9 -0.56 1.41 -3.65
N GLY A 10 -1.64 0.74 -3.26
CA GLY A 10 -2.14 0.77 -1.90
C GLY A 10 -2.86 2.05 -1.53
N SER A 11 -2.83 2.41 -0.26
CA SER A 11 -3.66 3.46 0.33
C SER A 11 -3.26 4.89 -0.07
N VAL A 12 -2.08 5.10 -0.63
CA VAL A 12 -1.62 6.44 -1.07
C VAL A 12 -2.53 7.07 -2.13
N GLY A 13 -3.26 6.25 -2.91
CA GLY A 13 -4.25 6.72 -3.89
C GLY A 13 -5.45 7.43 -3.29
N SER A 14 -5.67 7.40 -1.97
CA SER A 14 -6.69 8.15 -1.27
C SER A 14 -6.25 9.56 -0.85
N SER A 15 -4.98 9.91 -1.07
CA SER A 15 -4.44 11.23 -0.73
C SER A 15 -4.44 12.17 -1.94
N PHE A 16 -5.30 13.19 -1.91
CA PHE A 16 -5.31 14.22 -2.95
C PHE A 16 -3.99 15.02 -2.99
N ALA A 17 -3.34 15.21 -1.85
CA ALA A 17 -2.02 15.82 -1.80
C ALA A 17 -0.97 14.99 -2.57
N ALA A 18 -1.04 13.66 -2.48
CA ALA A 18 -0.16 12.76 -3.24
C ALA A 18 -0.45 12.85 -4.75
N THR A 19 -1.73 13.00 -5.16
CA THR A 19 -2.11 13.24 -6.55
C THR A 19 -1.50 14.55 -7.05
N MET A 20 -1.66 15.64 -6.31
CA MET A 20 -1.14 16.96 -6.70
C MET A 20 0.39 17.02 -6.71
N SER A 21 1.06 16.17 -5.93
CA SER A 21 2.53 16.03 -5.91
C SER A 21 3.06 15.08 -6.99
N GLY A 22 2.19 14.44 -7.77
CA GLY A 22 2.58 13.46 -8.78
C GLY A 22 3.12 12.13 -8.23
N ILE A 23 2.82 11.82 -6.97
CA ILE A 23 3.17 10.55 -6.32
C ILE A 23 2.23 9.45 -6.80
N THR A 24 0.96 9.78 -6.98
CA THR A 24 -0.07 8.89 -7.53
C THR A 24 -0.81 9.58 -8.68
N GLU A 25 -1.23 8.80 -9.66
CA GLU A 25 -2.11 9.21 -10.75
C GLU A 25 -3.60 9.10 -10.40
N VAL A 26 -3.92 8.51 -9.24
CA VAL A 26 -5.30 8.36 -8.77
C VAL A 26 -5.79 9.66 -8.17
N ASN A 27 -6.94 10.16 -8.65
CA ASN A 27 -7.62 11.33 -8.06
C ASN A 27 -8.73 10.84 -7.12
N PRO A 28 -8.57 10.96 -5.78
CA PRO A 28 -9.54 10.44 -4.81
C PRO A 28 -10.80 11.27 -4.66
N LEU A 29 -10.86 12.44 -5.28
CA LEU A 29 -12.04 13.31 -5.21
C LEU A 29 -13.29 12.63 -5.82
N PRO A 30 -14.48 13.11 -5.49
CA PRO A 30 -15.70 12.68 -6.17
C PRO A 30 -15.63 12.88 -7.70
N PRO A 31 -16.44 12.17 -8.48
CA PRO A 31 -16.51 12.31 -9.92
C PRO A 31 -16.68 13.76 -10.36
N HIS A 32 -15.84 14.22 -11.27
CA HIS A 32 -15.90 15.60 -11.76
C HIS A 32 -15.34 15.73 -13.18
N TYR A 33 -15.73 16.82 -13.82
CA TYR A 33 -15.19 17.28 -15.08
C TYR A 33 -14.16 18.39 -14.84
N LEU A 34 -12.98 18.26 -15.39
CA LEU A 34 -11.95 19.27 -15.35
C LEU A 34 -11.55 19.67 -16.77
N CYS A 35 -11.72 20.95 -17.11
CA CYS A 35 -11.28 21.44 -18.41
C CYS A 35 -9.76 21.52 -18.48
N PRO A 36 -9.10 20.84 -19.43
CA PRO A 36 -7.64 20.90 -19.56
C PRO A 36 -7.13 22.29 -19.99
N ASN A 37 -7.98 23.09 -20.65
CA ASN A 37 -7.62 24.40 -21.17
C ASN A 37 -7.88 25.53 -20.13
N CYS A 38 -9.14 25.81 -19.79
CA CYS A 38 -9.48 26.94 -18.91
C CYS A 38 -9.59 26.58 -17.42
N LYS A 39 -9.41 25.31 -17.06
CA LYS A 39 -9.49 24.79 -15.68
C LYS A 39 -10.88 24.93 -15.04
N HIS A 40 -11.92 25.20 -15.84
CA HIS A 40 -13.29 25.15 -15.34
C HIS A 40 -13.60 23.76 -14.79
N LEU A 41 -14.16 23.71 -13.58
CA LEU A 41 -14.50 22.49 -12.86
C LEU A 41 -16.01 22.38 -12.71
N GLU A 42 -16.54 21.18 -12.92
CA GLU A 42 -17.94 20.85 -12.70
C GLU A 42 -18.04 19.49 -12.01
N TRP A 43 -18.71 19.45 -10.86
CA TRP A 43 -18.91 18.20 -10.13
C TRP A 43 -19.90 17.28 -10.83
N GLY A 44 -19.62 16.01 -10.83
CA GLY A 44 -20.53 14.97 -11.26
C GLY A 44 -21.60 14.66 -10.22
N ASP A 45 -22.55 13.83 -10.62
CA ASP A 45 -23.60 13.32 -9.74
C ASP A 45 -23.08 12.06 -9.03
N ASN A 46 -22.72 12.18 -7.75
CA ASN A 46 -22.19 11.10 -6.94
C ASN A 46 -23.20 10.00 -6.60
N GLU A 47 -24.50 10.26 -6.75
CA GLU A 47 -25.54 9.24 -6.58
C GLU A 47 -25.66 8.35 -7.83
N LYS A 48 -25.21 8.85 -8.96
CA LYS A 48 -25.33 8.20 -10.25
C LYS A 48 -24.02 7.54 -10.74
N TYR A 49 -22.87 8.11 -10.41
CA TYR A 49 -21.57 7.66 -10.90
C TYR A 49 -20.60 7.42 -9.74
N ASP A 50 -20.02 6.23 -9.68
CA ASP A 50 -19.01 5.87 -8.68
C ASP A 50 -17.62 6.43 -9.04
N CYS A 51 -17.35 6.62 -10.34
CA CYS A 51 -16.12 7.25 -10.79
C CYS A 51 -16.31 8.17 -12.00
N GLY A 52 -15.37 9.08 -12.19
CA GLY A 52 -15.42 10.05 -13.28
C GLY A 52 -15.41 9.41 -14.67
N VAL A 53 -14.74 8.27 -14.83
CA VAL A 53 -14.65 7.57 -16.13
C VAL A 53 -16.02 7.14 -16.64
N ASP A 54 -16.94 6.80 -15.75
CA ASP A 54 -18.30 6.35 -16.11
C ASP A 54 -19.24 7.50 -16.51
N MET A 55 -18.84 8.74 -16.27
CA MET A 55 -19.63 9.90 -16.68
C MET A 55 -19.65 10.07 -18.21
N PRO A 56 -20.75 10.58 -18.78
CA PRO A 56 -20.83 10.85 -20.22
C PRO A 56 -19.81 11.89 -20.67
N ASP A 57 -19.41 11.81 -21.93
CA ASP A 57 -18.53 12.82 -22.51
C ASP A 57 -19.25 14.18 -22.62
N LYS A 58 -18.52 15.23 -22.26
CA LYS A 58 -19.04 16.59 -22.22
C LYS A 58 -17.98 17.59 -22.66
N VAL A 59 -18.40 18.72 -23.20
CA VAL A 59 -17.52 19.85 -23.53
C VAL A 59 -17.67 20.98 -22.53
N CYS A 60 -16.59 21.70 -22.29
CA CYS A 60 -16.58 22.83 -21.39
C CYS A 60 -17.48 23.97 -21.93
N PRO A 61 -18.42 24.46 -21.11
CA PRO A 61 -19.30 25.55 -21.54
C PRO A 61 -18.57 26.88 -21.75
N GLU A 62 -17.43 27.08 -21.10
CA GLU A 62 -16.65 28.31 -21.16
C GLU A 62 -15.79 28.42 -22.43
N CYS A 63 -15.19 27.29 -22.88
CA CYS A 63 -14.22 27.33 -23.97
C CYS A 63 -14.39 26.25 -25.03
N GLY A 64 -15.43 25.41 -24.93
CA GLY A 64 -15.72 24.36 -25.91
C GLY A 64 -14.73 23.19 -25.97
N THR A 65 -13.73 23.16 -25.09
CA THR A 65 -12.76 22.07 -25.05
C THR A 65 -13.38 20.82 -24.40
N PRO A 66 -13.14 19.61 -24.91
CA PRO A 66 -13.56 18.38 -24.24
C PRO A 66 -13.01 18.31 -22.81
N TYR A 67 -13.84 17.94 -21.86
CA TYR A 67 -13.45 17.76 -20.48
C TYR A 67 -12.63 16.50 -20.26
N ASN A 68 -11.70 16.57 -19.30
CA ASN A 68 -11.19 15.38 -18.62
C ASN A 68 -12.22 14.94 -17.59
N LYS A 69 -12.43 13.63 -17.49
CA LYS A 69 -13.32 13.01 -16.50
C LYS A 69 -12.44 12.35 -15.43
N GLU A 70 -12.56 12.80 -14.20
CA GLU A 70 -11.70 12.38 -13.09
C GLU A 70 -12.51 12.08 -11.83
N GLY A 71 -11.88 11.47 -10.85
CA GLY A 71 -12.42 11.19 -9.53
C GLY A 71 -12.87 9.76 -9.33
N PHE A 72 -12.51 9.19 -8.17
CA PHE A 72 -12.78 7.80 -7.79
C PHE A 72 -13.47 7.67 -6.43
N THR A 73 -13.87 8.78 -5.80
CA THR A 73 -14.59 8.78 -4.51
C THR A 73 -13.89 7.91 -3.44
N ILE A 74 -12.58 8.10 -3.24
CA ILE A 74 -11.81 7.33 -2.26
C ILE A 74 -11.68 8.13 -0.97
N PRO A 75 -12.22 7.63 0.17
CA PRO A 75 -12.10 8.32 1.45
C PRO A 75 -10.64 8.42 1.92
N PHE A 76 -10.25 9.59 2.43
CA PHE A 76 -8.89 9.83 2.94
C PHE A 76 -8.56 8.94 4.15
N GLU A 77 -9.56 8.51 4.88
CA GLU A 77 -9.46 7.56 5.98
C GLU A 77 -8.84 6.22 5.56
N THR A 78 -8.88 5.89 4.28
CA THR A 78 -8.16 4.72 3.73
C THR A 78 -6.65 4.84 3.93
N PHE A 79 -6.10 6.07 3.95
CA PHE A 79 -4.67 6.35 4.12
C PHE A 79 -4.25 6.42 5.60
N LEU A 80 -5.02 7.10 6.44
CA LEU A 80 -4.71 7.34 7.84
C LEU A 80 -5.48 6.44 8.83
N GLY A 81 -6.47 5.68 8.38
CA GLY A 81 -7.43 5.00 9.23
C GLY A 81 -8.57 5.92 9.68
N PHE A 82 -9.72 5.35 10.04
CA PHE A 82 -10.90 6.09 10.45
C PHE A 82 -10.71 6.87 11.76
N GLU A 83 -9.79 6.45 12.61
CA GLU A 83 -9.44 7.09 13.88
C GLU A 83 -8.09 7.83 13.81
N ALA A 84 -7.55 8.03 12.59
CA ALA A 84 -6.23 8.58 12.33
C ALA A 84 -5.09 7.85 13.12
N ASN A 85 -5.27 6.56 13.33
CA ASN A 85 -4.36 5.70 14.11
C ASN A 85 -3.47 4.81 13.22
N LYS A 86 -3.65 4.89 11.90
CA LYS A 86 -2.80 4.18 10.95
C LYS A 86 -1.63 5.08 10.54
N GLU A 87 -0.42 4.61 10.70
CA GLU A 87 0.75 5.25 10.10
C GLU A 87 0.68 5.08 8.58
N PRO A 88 0.71 6.19 7.80
CA PRO A 88 0.60 6.12 6.35
C PRO A 88 1.86 5.52 5.74
N ASP A 89 1.67 4.68 4.74
CA ASP A 89 2.72 4.13 3.91
C ASP A 89 2.57 4.57 2.45
N ILE A 90 3.67 4.74 1.75
CA ILE A 90 3.69 5.07 0.32
C ILE A 90 4.30 3.91 -0.44
N ASP A 91 3.46 3.17 -1.11
CA ASP A 91 3.86 2.04 -1.94
C ASP A 91 4.07 2.47 -3.39
N LEU A 92 5.29 2.33 -3.87
CA LEU A 92 5.67 2.63 -5.26
C LEU A 92 6.22 1.39 -5.95
N ASN A 93 5.77 1.17 -7.18
CA ASN A 93 6.29 0.14 -8.05
C ASN A 93 7.42 0.70 -8.91
N PHE A 94 8.60 0.14 -8.78
CA PHE A 94 9.76 0.45 -9.62
C PHE A 94 10.11 -0.75 -10.51
N ALA A 95 10.78 -0.50 -11.62
CA ALA A 95 11.46 -1.56 -12.35
C ALA A 95 12.48 -2.26 -11.43
N GLY A 96 12.51 -3.59 -11.43
CA GLY A 96 13.33 -4.38 -10.49
C GLY A 96 14.82 -4.01 -10.54
N GLU A 97 15.33 -3.73 -11.72
CA GLU A 97 16.72 -3.29 -11.94
C GLU A 97 17.02 -1.88 -11.41
N TYR A 98 15.97 -1.04 -11.24
CA TYR A 98 16.12 0.33 -10.76
C TYR A 98 15.84 0.49 -9.27
N GLN A 99 15.26 -0.52 -8.63
CA GLN A 99 14.86 -0.47 -7.22
C GLN A 99 16.00 -0.08 -6.27
N ALA A 100 17.19 -0.66 -6.46
CA ALA A 100 18.35 -0.35 -5.63
C ALA A 100 18.79 1.12 -5.77
N THR A 101 18.70 1.68 -6.97
CA THR A 101 19.00 3.09 -7.24
C THR A 101 17.99 4.00 -6.56
N ALA A 102 16.70 3.66 -6.63
CA ALA A 102 15.64 4.40 -5.94
C ALA A 102 15.82 4.38 -4.41
N GLN A 103 16.16 3.24 -3.83
CA GLN A 103 16.45 3.12 -2.39
C GLN A 103 17.64 3.98 -1.97
N LYS A 104 18.72 3.97 -2.76
CA LYS A 104 19.88 4.81 -2.48
C LYS A 104 19.56 6.31 -2.57
N TYR A 105 18.67 6.71 -3.49
CA TYR A 105 18.24 8.08 -3.59
C TYR A 105 17.43 8.55 -2.36
N VAL A 106 16.69 7.65 -1.72
CA VAL A 106 16.02 7.95 -0.43
C VAL A 106 17.06 8.29 0.65
N GLU A 107 18.19 7.56 0.71
CA GLU A 107 19.29 7.88 1.61
C GLU A 107 19.91 9.25 1.33
N GLU A 108 19.97 9.67 0.06
CA GLU A 108 20.46 11.01 -0.33
C GLU A 108 19.52 12.14 0.09
N ILE A 109 18.19 11.90 0.08
CA ILE A 109 17.19 12.91 0.46
C ILE A 109 17.10 13.07 1.98
N PHE A 110 17.07 11.97 2.73
CA PHE A 110 16.74 11.95 4.16
C PHE A 110 17.94 11.78 5.08
N GLY A 111 19.14 11.58 4.51
CA GLY A 111 20.35 11.23 5.27
C GLY A 111 20.46 9.72 5.48
N ARG A 112 21.65 9.19 5.29
CA ARG A 112 21.92 7.75 5.42
C ARG A 112 21.67 7.22 6.83
N GLU A 113 21.88 8.06 7.83
CA GLU A 113 21.68 7.78 9.25
C GLU A 113 20.20 7.65 9.64
N ASN A 114 19.29 8.22 8.83
CA ASN A 114 17.85 8.22 9.08
C ASN A 114 17.12 7.14 8.30
N VAL A 115 17.80 6.41 7.40
CA VAL A 115 17.17 5.45 6.49
C VAL A 115 17.57 4.03 6.83
N TYR A 116 16.58 3.20 7.18
CA TYR A 116 16.77 1.83 7.59
C TYR A 116 15.96 0.88 6.70
N LYS A 117 16.50 -0.31 6.45
CA LYS A 117 15.74 -1.38 5.78
C LYS A 117 14.80 -2.04 6.77
N ALA A 118 13.53 -2.17 6.40
CA ALA A 118 12.54 -2.85 7.22
C ALA A 118 12.90 -4.33 7.41
N GLY A 119 12.73 -4.84 8.62
CA GLY A 119 12.83 -6.25 8.94
C GLY A 119 11.52 -6.98 8.68
N THR A 120 11.60 -8.28 8.52
CA THR A 120 10.43 -9.16 8.47
C THR A 120 10.56 -10.24 9.52
N ILE A 121 9.44 -10.57 10.16
CA ILE A 121 9.32 -11.73 11.04
C ILE A 121 8.27 -12.64 10.44
N SER A 122 8.69 -13.84 10.02
CA SER A 122 7.74 -14.87 9.58
C SER A 122 7.32 -15.73 10.76
N ALA A 123 6.03 -16.02 10.84
CA ALA A 123 5.45 -16.91 11.84
C ALA A 123 4.87 -18.16 11.18
N VAL A 124 4.74 -19.21 11.97
CA VAL A 124 4.12 -20.47 11.54
C VAL A 124 2.63 -20.23 11.35
N LYS A 125 2.13 -20.43 10.12
CA LYS A 125 0.71 -20.34 9.79
C LYS A 125 0.01 -21.66 10.12
N ALA A 126 -1.29 -21.62 10.42
CA ALA A 126 -2.09 -22.78 10.84
C ALA A 126 -1.91 -24.03 9.94
N ARG A 127 -1.93 -23.88 8.62
CA ARG A 127 -1.70 -25.00 7.69
C ARG A 127 -0.33 -25.63 7.84
N ILE A 128 0.71 -24.84 8.10
CA ILE A 128 2.09 -25.33 8.29
C ILE A 128 2.20 -25.97 9.67
N ALA A 129 1.62 -25.37 10.70
CA ALA A 129 1.56 -25.91 12.06
C ALA A 129 0.92 -27.30 12.07
N PHE A 130 -0.23 -27.45 11.40
CA PHE A 130 -0.89 -28.72 11.24
C PHE A 130 0.03 -29.78 10.62
N GLY A 131 0.71 -29.44 9.54
CA GLY A 131 1.65 -30.35 8.89
C GLY A 131 2.79 -30.79 9.82
N TYR A 132 3.33 -29.88 10.63
CA TYR A 132 4.37 -30.22 11.59
C TYR A 132 3.87 -31.14 12.71
N VAL A 133 2.68 -30.87 13.25
CA VAL A 133 2.07 -31.69 14.31
C VAL A 133 1.72 -33.08 13.79
N ALA A 134 1.07 -33.17 12.64
CA ALA A 134 0.70 -34.46 12.05
C ALA A 134 1.94 -35.32 11.78
N ARG A 135 2.96 -34.74 11.16
CA ARG A 135 4.21 -35.40 10.86
C ARG A 135 4.98 -35.84 12.11
N TYR A 136 4.95 -35.07 13.19
CA TYR A 136 5.57 -35.41 14.47
C TYR A 136 5.00 -36.72 15.02
N PHE A 137 3.67 -36.91 14.97
CA PHE A 137 3.01 -38.13 15.45
C PHE A 137 3.23 -39.30 14.50
N GLU A 138 3.19 -39.07 13.19
CA GLU A 138 3.46 -40.08 12.16
C GLU A 138 4.88 -40.65 12.28
N GLU A 139 5.91 -39.80 12.38
CA GLU A 139 7.31 -40.24 12.50
C GLU A 139 7.61 -41.03 13.79
N ARG A 140 6.73 -40.94 14.79
CA ARG A 140 6.88 -41.63 16.09
C ARG A 140 5.91 -42.78 16.29
N ASP A 141 5.12 -43.07 15.27
CA ASP A 141 4.10 -44.13 15.32
C ASP A 141 3.11 -43.96 16.49
N ILE A 142 2.80 -42.70 16.85
CA ILE A 142 1.90 -42.35 17.93
C ILE A 142 0.50 -42.08 17.34
N SER A 143 -0.45 -42.94 17.72
CA SER A 143 -1.86 -42.73 17.34
C SER A 143 -2.51 -41.70 18.24
N VAL A 144 -3.01 -40.60 17.68
CA VAL A 144 -3.74 -39.54 18.38
C VAL A 144 -5.04 -39.23 17.66
N ASN A 145 -6.01 -38.68 18.41
CA ASN A 145 -7.25 -38.23 17.81
C ASN A 145 -7.08 -36.84 17.13
N ARG A 146 -8.03 -36.51 16.28
CA ARG A 146 -8.00 -35.24 15.52
C ARG A 146 -8.01 -34.02 16.41
N PHE A 147 -8.71 -34.05 17.54
CA PHE A 147 -8.81 -32.90 18.44
C PHE A 147 -7.47 -32.54 19.09
N GLU A 148 -6.64 -33.56 19.39
CA GLU A 148 -5.29 -33.32 19.93
C GLU A 148 -4.36 -32.70 18.87
N ILE A 149 -4.47 -33.14 17.61
CA ILE A 149 -3.74 -32.53 16.50
C ILE A 149 -4.15 -31.07 16.33
N ASP A 150 -5.46 -30.79 16.34
CA ASP A 150 -5.97 -29.45 16.17
C ASP A 150 -5.57 -28.53 17.34
N ARG A 151 -5.62 -29.01 18.60
CA ARG A 151 -5.17 -28.27 19.79
C ARG A 151 -3.69 -27.89 19.70
N LEU A 152 -2.82 -28.85 19.35
CA LEU A 152 -1.38 -28.59 19.21
C LEU A 152 -1.06 -27.71 18.00
N THR A 153 -1.85 -27.81 16.94
CA THR A 153 -1.75 -26.92 15.77
C THR A 153 -2.00 -25.47 16.18
N GLU A 154 -3.03 -25.22 17.01
CA GLU A 154 -3.33 -23.89 17.51
C GLU A 154 -2.18 -23.36 18.39
N CYS A 155 -1.65 -24.19 19.29
CA CYS A 155 -0.49 -23.83 20.11
C CYS A 155 0.77 -23.50 19.30
N CYS A 156 0.97 -24.12 18.14
CA CYS A 156 2.11 -23.87 17.26
C CYS A 156 1.87 -22.71 16.27
N THR A 157 0.63 -22.29 16.10
CA THR A 157 0.28 -21.20 15.17
C THR A 157 0.75 -19.87 15.77
N GLY A 158 1.34 -19.01 14.93
CA GLY A 158 1.84 -17.70 15.35
C GLY A 158 3.27 -17.73 15.94
N VAL A 159 3.84 -18.90 16.18
CA VAL A 159 5.23 -19.00 16.66
C VAL A 159 6.19 -18.41 15.65
N LYS A 160 7.07 -17.50 16.09
CA LYS A 160 8.10 -16.88 15.24
C LYS A 160 9.05 -17.95 14.72
N LYS A 161 9.28 -17.96 13.40
CA LYS A 161 10.09 -18.96 12.71
C LYS A 161 11.41 -18.39 12.23
N THR A 162 11.38 -17.31 11.48
CA THR A 162 12.57 -16.67 10.90
C THR A 162 12.42 -15.17 10.90
N SER A 163 13.54 -14.48 10.95
CA SER A 163 13.65 -13.05 10.65
C SER A 163 14.44 -12.85 9.37
N GLY A 164 14.19 -11.75 8.70
CA GLY A 164 14.87 -11.37 7.46
C GLY A 164 14.72 -9.90 7.15
N GLN A 165 15.30 -9.45 6.05
CA GLN A 165 15.06 -8.10 5.54
C GLN A 165 13.90 -8.12 4.56
N HIS A 166 13.04 -7.09 4.63
CA HIS A 166 12.02 -6.86 3.62
C HIS A 166 12.68 -6.38 2.32
N PRO A 167 12.33 -6.94 1.15
CA PRO A 167 13.03 -6.62 -0.11
C PRO A 167 12.83 -5.17 -0.58
N GLY A 168 11.72 -4.54 -0.23
CA GLY A 168 11.36 -3.19 -0.66
C GLY A 168 11.04 -2.21 0.46
N GLY A 169 10.90 -2.67 1.70
CA GLY A 169 10.51 -1.82 2.83
C GLY A 169 11.66 -0.95 3.33
N ILE A 170 11.40 0.35 3.44
CA ILE A 170 12.32 1.34 4.00
C ILE A 170 11.59 2.09 5.11
N ILE A 171 12.27 2.29 6.21
CA ILE A 171 11.81 3.10 7.34
C ILE A 171 12.65 4.37 7.35
N ILE A 172 11.98 5.51 7.39
CA ILE A 172 12.63 6.83 7.51
C ILE A 172 12.36 7.34 8.91
N VAL A 173 13.41 7.49 9.70
CA VAL A 173 13.36 7.98 11.07
C VAL A 173 13.46 9.50 11.03
N PRO A 174 12.54 10.26 11.67
CA PRO A 174 12.64 11.70 11.74
C PRO A 174 13.90 12.17 12.49
N ASP A 175 14.40 13.36 12.13
CA ASP A 175 15.53 13.96 12.82
C ASP A 175 15.26 14.10 14.33
N GLY A 176 16.26 13.72 15.13
CA GLY A 176 16.17 13.77 16.59
C GLY A 176 15.52 12.55 17.25
N HIS A 177 15.12 11.56 16.47
CA HIS A 177 14.62 10.27 16.96
C HIS A 177 15.61 9.15 16.67
N GLU A 178 15.51 8.07 17.46
CA GLU A 178 16.30 6.87 17.30
C GLU A 178 15.42 5.72 16.77
N ILE A 179 15.98 4.85 15.94
CA ILE A 179 15.25 3.69 15.39
C ILE A 179 14.64 2.78 16.46
N TYR A 180 15.18 2.78 17.68
CA TYR A 180 14.69 1.97 18.80
C TYR A 180 13.39 2.47 19.43
N GLU A 181 12.92 3.64 19.02
CA GLU A 181 11.65 4.23 19.50
C GLU A 181 10.43 3.66 18.74
N PHE A 182 10.67 2.91 17.62
CA PHE A 182 9.67 2.41 16.68
C PHE A 182 9.57 0.89 16.60
#